data_f90127c5c04ed49b7cbd3df7dd5bcd7c
#
_entry.id   f90127c5c04ed49b7cbd3df7dd5bcd7c
#
_cell.length_a   1.000
_cell.length_b   1.000
_cell.length_c   1.000
_cell.angle_alpha   90.00
_cell.angle_beta   90.00
_cell.angle_gamma   90.00
#
_symmetry.space_group_name_H-M   'P 1'
#
loop_
_entity.id
_entity.type
_entity.pdbx_description
1 polymer ?
#
loop_
_entity_poly.entity_id
_entity_poly.type
_entity_poly.pdbx_seq_one_letter_code
_entity_poly.pdbx_strand_id
1 'polypeptide(L)'
;MKFKKLEKRFSIVYNEAGTMQSFALEKLGALMSEFVSYPLNFVLEKDLTKELLERDNIAIIGTPDNSQIIKELWQNGIVDIPDDNQGYFIKYGKSPFCEDAFALICASKSEKGVMYGIVDLINEYFSDTMCTTARSAITDPGFFDVGFVEPTPEFEKKSAPAIKDRAVWTWGHCIYDYKRFFENMILMRLSSVVIWTDFVPINAKEMVDHAHSLGISVFFGFSWAWDNRALDFDVTKDESLEMWTKKIVCRYENEFLPTGADGIYFQSFTETKNDSIDGVIIAELVTKWVNTISSKLFEKYPSLKLQFGLHATSVKNKLEYISKVDPRIRIVWEDCGSFPYHYNPKNVDGFEETLDFTDKILTLRGENDSFGAVLKGMPTLCWSTFEHQRGAYMIGTQSREFVEKRSLEKRRMWKYIQAYWLENAQYAQKIIALMADKSKGQAFVQMLIEDGMLEDKIMFPSALCALMMWEPTTDKDTLLRKAAASKVVYMA
;
A
#
# COMPACT_ATOMS: atom_id res chain seq x y z
N MET A 1 -28.95 -5.97 17.87
CA MET A 1 -28.65 -4.53 17.83
C MET A 1 -29.95 -3.76 17.81
N LYS A 2 -30.16 -2.77 18.66
CA LYS A 2 -31.34 -1.89 18.56
C LYS A 2 -30.92 -0.70 17.73
N PHE A 3 -31.56 -0.51 16.59
CA PHE A 3 -31.36 0.67 15.74
C PHE A 3 -32.26 1.80 16.25
N LYS A 4 -31.68 2.97 16.40
CA LYS A 4 -32.40 4.17 16.78
C LYS A 4 -32.51 5.06 15.54
N LYS A 5 -33.71 5.49 15.18
CA LYS A 5 -33.92 6.48 14.12
C LYS A 5 -33.26 7.78 14.56
N LEU A 6 -32.37 8.32 13.75
CA LEU A 6 -31.82 9.65 13.97
C LEU A 6 -32.88 10.69 13.60
N GLU A 7 -33.17 11.58 14.53
CA GLU A 7 -34.13 12.65 14.32
C GLU A 7 -33.53 13.76 13.45
N LYS A 8 -32.19 13.90 13.47
CA LYS A 8 -31.46 14.94 12.75
C LYS A 8 -30.72 14.34 11.55
N ARG A 9 -30.67 15.10 10.44
CA ARG A 9 -29.90 14.74 9.24
C ARG A 9 -28.41 14.95 9.49
N PHE A 10 -27.57 14.26 8.69
CA PHE A 10 -26.14 14.53 8.66
C PHE A 10 -25.79 15.62 7.64
N SER A 11 -24.91 16.54 8.06
CA SER A 11 -24.19 17.47 7.19
C SER A 11 -22.70 17.20 7.29
N ILE A 12 -21.99 17.19 6.16
CA ILE A 12 -20.53 17.00 6.10
C ILE A 12 -19.86 18.35 6.05
N VAL A 13 -19.09 18.69 7.10
CA VAL A 13 -18.36 19.94 7.22
C VAL A 13 -16.91 19.71 6.80
N TYR A 14 -16.44 20.48 5.84
CA TYR A 14 -15.11 20.37 5.27
C TYR A 14 -14.55 21.73 4.87
N ASN A 15 -13.27 21.76 4.50
CA ASN A 15 -12.63 22.92 3.89
C ASN A 15 -12.04 22.57 2.52
N GLU A 16 -11.77 23.58 1.73
CA GLU A 16 -10.97 23.42 0.51
C GLU A 16 -9.62 22.80 0.89
N ALA A 17 -9.31 21.69 0.26
CA ALA A 17 -8.17 20.87 0.54
C ALA A 17 -7.61 20.27 -0.75
N GLY A 18 -6.47 19.60 -0.64
CA GLY A 18 -5.84 18.92 -1.77
C GLY A 18 -6.63 17.71 -2.26
N THR A 19 -6.05 17.05 -3.25
CA THR A 19 -6.71 15.95 -3.96
C THR A 19 -6.96 14.73 -3.08
N MET A 20 -6.11 14.45 -2.10
CA MET A 20 -6.27 13.30 -1.18
C MET A 20 -7.51 13.45 -0.30
N GLN A 21 -7.71 14.62 0.30
CA GLN A 21 -8.91 14.86 1.12
C GLN A 21 -10.17 14.90 0.27
N SER A 22 -10.11 15.50 -0.93
CA SER A 22 -11.23 15.52 -1.87
C SER A 22 -11.66 14.12 -2.31
N PHE A 23 -10.71 13.26 -2.64
CA PHE A 23 -10.97 11.84 -2.93
C PHE A 23 -11.64 11.13 -1.76
N ALA A 24 -11.13 11.32 -0.54
CA ALA A 24 -11.70 10.70 0.65
C ALA A 24 -13.13 11.17 0.94
N LEU A 25 -13.40 12.47 0.78
CA LEU A 25 -14.75 13.04 0.94
C LEU A 25 -15.73 12.47 -0.09
N GLU A 26 -15.32 12.32 -1.34
CA GLU A 26 -16.12 11.69 -2.38
C GLU A 26 -16.51 10.26 -2.00
N LYS A 27 -15.54 9.45 -1.55
CA LYS A 27 -15.79 8.07 -1.14
C LYS A 27 -16.70 7.99 0.08
N LEU A 28 -16.50 8.84 1.08
CA LEU A 28 -17.39 8.94 2.24
C LEU A 28 -18.80 9.35 1.84
N GLY A 29 -18.93 10.37 1.02
CA GLY A 29 -20.23 10.86 0.52
C GLY A 29 -20.98 9.79 -0.27
N ALA A 30 -20.29 9.08 -1.17
CA ALA A 30 -20.85 7.96 -1.92
C ALA A 30 -21.37 6.85 -0.98
N LEU A 31 -20.56 6.45 0.01
CA LEU A 31 -20.96 5.46 1.00
C LEU A 31 -22.17 5.92 1.83
N MET A 32 -22.12 7.14 2.40
CA MET A 32 -23.21 7.64 3.23
C MET A 32 -24.52 7.76 2.43
N SER A 33 -24.44 8.09 1.13
CA SER A 33 -25.61 8.18 0.24
C SER A 33 -26.35 6.85 0.05
N GLU A 34 -25.68 5.70 0.27
CA GLU A 34 -26.35 4.39 0.24
C GLU A 34 -27.29 4.18 1.44
N PHE A 35 -27.14 4.94 2.51
CA PHE A 35 -27.77 4.70 3.80
C PHE A 35 -28.69 5.82 4.26
N VAL A 36 -28.69 6.95 3.60
CA VAL A 36 -29.59 8.07 3.93
C VAL A 36 -30.67 8.23 2.85
N SER A 37 -31.89 8.50 3.28
CA SER A 37 -33.03 8.73 2.38
C SER A 37 -33.15 10.17 1.92
N TYR A 38 -32.15 11.00 2.12
CA TYR A 38 -32.12 12.42 1.77
C TYR A 38 -30.77 12.79 1.13
N PRO A 39 -30.69 13.83 0.31
CA PRO A 39 -29.41 14.33 -0.19
C PRO A 39 -28.50 14.78 0.94
N LEU A 40 -27.24 14.33 0.93
CA LEU A 40 -26.23 14.80 1.88
C LEU A 40 -25.95 16.28 1.64
N ASN A 41 -25.83 17.02 2.72
CA ASN A 41 -25.43 18.41 2.71
C ASN A 41 -23.94 18.53 2.96
N PHE A 42 -23.20 19.04 1.97
CA PHE A 42 -21.77 19.35 2.10
C PHE A 42 -21.64 20.85 2.36
N VAL A 43 -21.02 21.19 3.49
CA VAL A 43 -20.93 22.59 3.98
C VAL A 43 -19.46 22.96 4.15
N LEU A 44 -19.04 24.04 3.50
CA LEU A 44 -17.72 24.62 3.82
C LEU A 44 -17.74 25.17 5.24
N GLU A 45 -16.67 24.96 5.99
CA GLU A 45 -16.57 25.39 7.39
C GLU A 45 -16.84 26.89 7.54
N LYS A 46 -16.40 27.73 6.58
CA LYS A 46 -16.68 29.17 6.56
C LYS A 46 -18.16 29.53 6.46
N ASP A 47 -19.00 28.63 5.93
CA ASP A 47 -20.44 28.81 5.74
C ASP A 47 -21.24 28.11 6.86
N LEU A 48 -20.56 27.55 7.85
CA LEU A 48 -21.18 26.87 8.98
C LEU A 48 -21.82 27.87 9.93
N THR A 49 -23.11 27.68 10.18
CA THR A 49 -23.89 28.54 11.07
C THR A 49 -24.22 27.84 12.38
N LYS A 50 -24.45 28.60 13.44
CA LYS A 50 -24.92 28.04 14.72
C LYS A 50 -26.23 27.28 14.56
N GLU A 51 -27.15 27.81 13.72
CA GLU A 51 -28.42 27.17 13.42
C GLU A 51 -28.22 25.76 12.79
N LEU A 52 -27.23 25.60 11.89
CA LEU A 52 -26.93 24.32 11.29
C LEU A 52 -26.36 23.34 12.32
N LEU A 53 -25.48 23.79 13.20
CA LEU A 53 -24.93 22.99 14.30
C LEU A 53 -25.98 22.50 15.31
N GLU A 54 -27.04 23.29 15.52
CA GLU A 54 -28.17 22.92 16.38
C GLU A 54 -29.19 22.01 15.67
N ARG A 55 -29.33 22.18 14.37
CA ARG A 55 -30.29 21.43 13.56
C ARG A 55 -29.84 20.06 13.17
N ASP A 56 -28.59 19.91 12.74
CA ASP A 56 -28.05 18.69 12.10
C ASP A 56 -27.07 17.93 12.99
N ASN A 57 -26.95 16.62 12.76
CA ASN A 57 -25.73 15.89 13.11
C ASN A 57 -24.63 16.29 12.13
N ILE A 58 -23.38 16.28 12.56
CA ILE A 58 -22.29 16.76 11.72
C ILE A 58 -21.16 15.74 11.58
N ALA A 59 -20.60 15.62 10.38
CA ALA A 59 -19.33 14.96 10.15
C ALA A 59 -18.28 16.06 9.87
N ILE A 60 -17.26 16.16 10.71
CA ILE A 60 -16.19 17.16 10.62
C ILE A 60 -14.91 16.47 10.19
N ILE A 61 -14.35 16.92 9.07
CA ILE A 61 -13.22 16.24 8.41
C ILE A 61 -12.15 17.26 8.05
N GLY A 62 -10.93 17.06 8.53
CA GLY A 62 -9.83 17.95 8.20
C GLY A 62 -8.59 17.78 9.04
N THR A 63 -7.69 18.74 8.87
CA THR A 63 -6.44 18.87 9.63
C THR A 63 -6.47 20.17 10.45
N PRO A 64 -5.62 20.32 11.49
CA PRO A 64 -5.49 21.59 12.22
C PRO A 64 -5.03 22.77 11.33
N ASP A 65 -4.41 22.47 10.18
CA ASP A 65 -3.93 23.50 9.25
C ASP A 65 -5.03 24.01 8.31
N ASN A 66 -6.01 23.15 7.97
CA ASN A 66 -7.09 23.52 7.03
C ASN A 66 -8.48 23.66 7.68
N SER A 67 -8.63 23.33 8.97
CA SER A 67 -9.90 23.45 9.71
C SER A 67 -9.67 24.11 11.07
N GLN A 68 -10.29 25.26 11.27
CA GLN A 68 -10.26 25.97 12.54
C GLN A 68 -10.98 25.18 13.64
N ILE A 69 -12.08 24.50 13.28
CA ILE A 69 -12.82 23.63 14.21
C ILE A 69 -11.94 22.47 14.70
N ILE A 70 -11.29 21.76 13.80
CA ILE A 70 -10.38 20.66 14.18
C ILE A 70 -9.24 21.19 15.06
N LYS A 71 -8.69 22.34 14.74
CA LYS A 71 -7.63 22.99 15.53
C LYS A 71 -8.11 23.28 16.95
N GLU A 72 -9.29 23.85 17.12
CA GLU A 72 -9.87 24.16 18.44
C GLU A 72 -10.19 22.88 19.23
N LEU A 73 -10.77 21.86 18.59
CA LEU A 73 -11.05 20.58 19.22
C LEU A 73 -9.76 19.90 19.69
N TRP A 74 -8.69 19.99 18.92
CA TRP A 74 -7.37 19.44 19.28
C TRP A 74 -6.74 20.21 20.44
N GLN A 75 -6.74 21.53 20.39
CA GLN A 75 -6.22 22.40 21.47
C GLN A 75 -6.96 22.19 22.80
N ASN A 76 -8.25 21.90 22.74
CA ASN A 76 -9.09 21.63 23.91
C ASN A 76 -9.05 20.15 24.37
N GLY A 77 -8.22 19.29 23.72
CA GLY A 77 -8.07 17.88 24.09
C GLY A 77 -9.28 16.99 23.79
N ILE A 78 -10.23 17.45 22.96
CA ILE A 78 -11.41 16.68 22.50
C ILE A 78 -11.00 15.70 21.40
N VAL A 79 -9.99 16.05 20.63
CA VAL A 79 -9.38 15.28 19.57
C VAL A 79 -7.92 14.99 19.90
N ASP A 80 -7.49 13.73 19.86
CA ASP A 80 -6.12 13.30 20.13
C ASP A 80 -5.43 12.80 18.84
N ILE A 81 -4.89 13.73 18.07
CA ILE A 81 -4.22 13.44 16.79
C ILE A 81 -2.86 12.78 17.03
N PRO A 82 -2.57 11.61 16.40
CA PRO A 82 -1.26 10.95 16.51
C PRO A 82 -0.12 11.81 15.95
N ASP A 83 1.09 11.62 16.51
CA ASP A 83 2.31 12.25 16.00
C ASP A 83 2.90 11.50 14.79
N ASP A 84 2.08 11.24 13.79
CA ASP A 84 2.45 10.60 12.52
C ASP A 84 1.60 11.18 11.39
N ASN A 85 2.24 11.55 10.30
CA ASN A 85 1.54 12.15 9.14
C ASN A 85 0.58 11.20 8.42
N GLN A 86 0.66 9.90 8.66
CA GLN A 86 -0.27 8.92 8.14
C GLN A 86 -1.28 8.46 9.18
N GLY A 87 -1.08 8.87 10.44
CA GLY A 87 -1.97 8.57 11.53
C GLY A 87 -3.21 9.47 11.53
N TYR A 88 -4.26 8.99 12.18
CA TYR A 88 -5.54 9.67 12.27
C TYR A 88 -6.22 9.42 13.62
N PHE A 89 -7.16 10.29 13.92
CA PHE A 89 -8.12 10.18 15.01
C PHE A 89 -9.53 10.19 14.40
N ILE A 90 -10.36 9.23 14.80
CA ILE A 90 -11.78 9.21 14.47
C ILE A 90 -12.62 9.04 15.73
N LYS A 91 -13.73 9.75 15.79
CA LYS A 91 -14.68 9.69 16.91
C LYS A 91 -16.09 9.86 16.40
N TYR A 92 -16.97 9.00 16.89
CA TYR A 92 -18.41 9.15 16.75
C TYR A 92 -19.04 9.16 18.12
N GLY A 93 -19.85 10.16 18.42
CA GLY A 93 -20.49 10.32 19.71
C GLY A 93 -21.26 11.62 19.81
N LYS A 94 -21.60 12.04 21.01
CA LYS A 94 -22.29 13.33 21.24
C LYS A 94 -21.52 14.49 20.62
N SER A 95 -22.26 15.37 20.00
CA SER A 95 -21.68 16.59 19.40
C SER A 95 -21.10 17.50 20.48
N PRO A 96 -19.89 18.04 20.30
CA PRO A 96 -19.34 19.05 21.20
C PRO A 96 -20.04 20.43 21.08
N PHE A 97 -20.94 20.58 20.12
CA PHE A 97 -21.60 21.86 19.81
C PHE A 97 -23.10 21.88 20.18
N CYS A 98 -23.74 20.71 20.36
CA CYS A 98 -25.16 20.60 20.65
C CYS A 98 -25.43 19.30 21.40
N GLU A 99 -26.07 19.37 22.57
CA GLU A 99 -26.35 18.21 23.44
C GLU A 99 -27.25 17.15 22.79
N ASP A 100 -28.15 17.60 21.89
CA ASP A 100 -29.13 16.73 21.22
C ASP A 100 -28.65 16.23 19.84
N ALA A 101 -27.38 16.46 19.50
CA ALA A 101 -26.81 16.07 18.22
C ALA A 101 -25.63 15.09 18.38
N PHE A 102 -25.31 14.38 17.30
CA PHE A 102 -24.12 13.55 17.19
C PHE A 102 -23.08 14.20 16.27
N ALA A 103 -21.83 13.88 16.50
CA ALA A 103 -20.73 14.26 15.62
C ALA A 103 -19.88 13.05 15.24
N LEU A 104 -19.51 12.99 13.97
CA LEU A 104 -18.45 12.16 13.44
C LEU A 104 -17.25 13.05 13.15
N ILE A 105 -16.13 12.81 13.82
CA ILE A 105 -14.92 13.61 13.66
C ILE A 105 -13.84 12.72 13.05
N CYS A 106 -13.22 13.16 11.95
CA CYS A 106 -12.04 12.54 11.37
C CYS A 106 -10.93 13.59 11.24
N ALA A 107 -9.87 13.44 12.02
CA ALA A 107 -8.80 14.41 12.13
C ALA A 107 -7.42 13.76 11.98
N SER A 108 -6.49 14.47 11.35
CA SER A 108 -5.08 14.09 11.24
C SER A 108 -4.19 15.32 11.11
N LYS A 109 -2.87 15.14 11.24
CA LYS A 109 -1.87 16.17 10.92
C LYS A 109 -1.73 16.45 9.42
N SER A 110 -2.13 15.52 8.56
CA SER A 110 -2.02 15.64 7.11
C SER A 110 -3.27 15.17 6.39
N GLU A 111 -3.46 15.61 5.14
CA GLU A 111 -4.53 15.12 4.27
C GLU A 111 -4.45 13.60 4.03
N LYS A 112 -3.23 13.05 3.97
CA LYS A 112 -3.02 11.60 3.81
C LYS A 112 -3.57 10.82 5.01
N GLY A 113 -3.32 11.31 6.22
CA GLY A 113 -3.88 10.71 7.42
C GLY A 113 -5.40 10.87 7.50
N VAL A 114 -5.97 12.01 7.10
CA VAL A 114 -7.43 12.20 6.97
C VAL A 114 -8.01 11.18 6.00
N MET A 115 -7.41 11.01 4.82
CA MET A 115 -7.82 10.02 3.82
C MET A 115 -7.82 8.60 4.40
N TYR A 116 -6.75 8.22 5.11
CA TYR A 116 -6.67 6.90 5.75
C TYR A 116 -7.68 6.71 6.89
N GLY A 117 -8.00 7.75 7.64
CA GLY A 117 -9.07 7.72 8.65
C GLY A 117 -10.44 7.46 8.02
N ILE A 118 -10.75 8.12 6.92
CA ILE A 118 -11.99 7.88 6.17
C ILE A 118 -12.03 6.46 5.59
N VAL A 119 -10.92 5.98 5.05
CA VAL A 119 -10.81 4.58 4.56
C VAL A 119 -11.08 3.58 5.69
N ASP A 120 -10.58 3.84 6.88
CA ASP A 120 -10.83 3.00 8.04
C ASP A 120 -12.32 3.01 8.45
N LEU A 121 -12.96 4.18 8.43
CA LEU A 121 -14.40 4.30 8.63
C LEU A 121 -15.18 3.45 7.62
N ILE A 122 -14.82 3.53 6.33
CA ILE A 122 -15.46 2.76 5.25
C ILE A 122 -15.30 1.25 5.49
N ASN A 123 -14.11 0.81 5.84
CA ASN A 123 -13.79 -0.62 5.93
C ASN A 123 -14.27 -1.27 7.23
N GLU A 124 -14.21 -0.56 8.35
CA GLU A 124 -14.42 -1.16 9.67
C GLU A 124 -15.78 -0.81 10.27
N TYR A 125 -16.23 0.43 10.14
CA TYR A 125 -17.42 0.89 10.85
C TYR A 125 -18.69 0.90 10.00
N PHE A 126 -18.57 1.27 8.73
CA PHE A 126 -19.76 1.36 7.86
C PHE A 126 -20.07 0.05 7.14
N SER A 127 -19.09 -0.86 6.93
CA SER A 127 -19.36 -2.08 6.18
C SER A 127 -20.19 -3.11 6.94
N ASP A 128 -19.89 -3.37 8.20
CA ASP A 128 -20.52 -4.45 8.97
C ASP A 128 -21.92 -4.10 9.46
N THR A 129 -22.08 -2.95 10.09
CA THR A 129 -23.35 -2.52 10.71
C THR A 129 -24.41 -2.25 9.65
N MET A 130 -24.01 -1.66 8.54
CA MET A 130 -24.94 -1.20 7.52
C MET A 130 -25.35 -2.30 6.53
N CYS A 131 -24.48 -3.28 6.24
CA CYS A 131 -24.87 -4.48 5.47
C CYS A 131 -25.95 -5.31 6.21
N THR A 132 -25.84 -5.42 7.51
CA THR A 132 -26.85 -6.12 8.33
C THR A 132 -28.17 -5.37 8.33
N THR A 133 -28.13 -4.03 8.36
CA THR A 133 -29.30 -3.17 8.34
C THR A 133 -30.01 -3.19 7.00
N ALA A 134 -29.27 -3.12 5.89
CA ALA A 134 -29.85 -3.21 4.54
C ALA A 134 -30.59 -4.54 4.31
N ARG A 135 -30.06 -5.65 4.82
CA ARG A 135 -30.75 -6.96 4.78
C ARG A 135 -32.01 -6.96 5.61
N SER A 136 -31.99 -6.38 6.80
CA SER A 136 -33.18 -6.26 7.65
C SER A 136 -34.24 -5.37 7.04
N ALA A 137 -33.85 -4.32 6.33
CA ALA A 137 -34.75 -3.42 5.61
C ALA A 137 -35.52 -4.12 4.48
N ILE A 138 -34.91 -5.10 3.81
CA ILE A 138 -35.57 -5.88 2.73
C ILE A 138 -36.64 -6.82 3.29
N THR A 139 -36.48 -7.29 4.52
CA THR A 139 -37.37 -8.27 5.15
C THR A 139 -38.45 -7.66 6.04
N ASP A 140 -38.33 -6.39 6.42
CA ASP A 140 -39.29 -5.68 7.27
C ASP A 140 -39.94 -4.50 6.52
N PRO A 141 -41.23 -4.59 6.10
CA PRO A 141 -41.92 -3.52 5.38
C PRO A 141 -42.03 -2.20 6.14
N GLY A 142 -41.95 -2.19 7.46
CA GLY A 142 -41.93 -0.99 8.29
C GLY A 142 -40.61 -0.21 8.23
N PHE A 143 -39.62 -0.76 7.56
CA PHE A 143 -38.26 -0.19 7.51
C PHE A 143 -38.08 0.90 6.46
N PHE A 144 -39.01 1.06 5.53
CA PHE A 144 -38.93 2.07 4.46
C PHE A 144 -39.01 3.52 4.94
N ASP A 145 -39.39 3.75 6.18
CA ASP A 145 -39.43 5.08 6.81
C ASP A 145 -38.13 5.45 7.55
N VAL A 146 -37.09 4.65 7.45
CA VAL A 146 -35.87 4.85 8.21
C VAL A 146 -34.95 5.83 7.48
N GLY A 147 -34.70 6.94 8.11
CA GLY A 147 -33.56 7.77 7.83
C GLY A 147 -32.26 7.05 8.22
N PHE A 148 -31.17 7.76 8.22
CA PHE A 148 -29.85 7.26 8.58
C PHE A 148 -29.89 6.38 9.86
N VAL A 149 -29.24 5.24 9.81
CA VAL A 149 -29.13 4.34 10.94
C VAL A 149 -27.85 4.64 11.69
N GLU A 150 -27.99 4.93 12.96
CA GLU A 150 -26.89 5.27 13.84
C GLU A 150 -25.90 4.08 13.96
N PRO A 151 -24.59 4.28 13.69
CA PRO A 151 -23.59 3.32 14.11
C PRO A 151 -23.56 3.32 15.65
N THR A 152 -23.95 2.23 16.28
CA THR A 152 -23.90 2.09 17.72
C THR A 152 -22.97 0.94 18.09
N PRO A 153 -22.17 1.08 19.11
CA PRO A 153 -22.06 2.18 20.09
C PRO A 153 -21.19 3.35 19.62
N GLU A 154 -21.21 4.46 20.40
CA GLU A 154 -20.20 5.51 20.29
C GLU A 154 -18.79 4.91 20.28
N PHE A 155 -17.90 5.44 19.47
CA PHE A 155 -16.54 4.93 19.36
C PHE A 155 -15.51 6.05 19.23
N GLU A 156 -14.31 5.74 19.63
CA GLU A 156 -13.13 6.59 19.49
C GLU A 156 -11.94 5.71 19.12
N LYS A 157 -11.17 6.13 18.11
CA LYS A 157 -10.00 5.39 17.64
C LYS A 157 -8.89 6.36 17.27
N LYS A 158 -7.71 6.12 17.84
CA LYS A 158 -6.44 6.71 17.41
C LYS A 158 -5.61 5.63 16.76
N SER A 159 -5.10 5.86 15.56
CA SER A 159 -4.38 4.84 14.79
C SER A 159 -3.28 5.47 13.93
N ALA A 160 -2.17 4.74 13.79
CA ALA A 160 -1.07 5.06 12.91
C ALA A 160 -0.43 3.75 12.40
N PRO A 161 0.21 3.75 11.21
CA PRO A 161 0.78 2.54 10.65
C PRO A 161 2.02 2.07 11.41
N ALA A 162 2.11 0.76 11.68
CA ALA A 162 3.32 0.16 12.22
C ALA A 162 4.48 0.13 11.20
N ILE A 163 4.17 -0.06 9.91
CA ILE A 163 5.10 0.07 8.79
C ILE A 163 4.75 1.35 8.03
N LYS A 164 5.69 2.29 7.90
CA LYS A 164 5.44 3.59 7.25
C LYS A 164 5.34 3.49 5.73
N ASP A 165 6.22 2.70 5.10
CA ASP A 165 6.23 2.47 3.66
C ASP A 165 5.64 1.08 3.34
N ARG A 166 4.37 1.08 2.98
CA ARG A 166 3.57 -0.11 2.63
C ARG A 166 3.31 -0.10 1.14
N ALA A 167 3.79 -1.13 0.45
CA ALA A 167 3.84 -1.08 -1.00
C ALA A 167 3.27 -2.33 -1.68
N VAL A 168 3.02 -2.16 -2.97
CA VAL A 168 2.84 -3.24 -3.94
C VAL A 168 4.09 -3.31 -4.81
N TRP A 169 4.50 -4.53 -5.16
CA TRP A 169 5.46 -4.82 -6.21
C TRP A 169 4.76 -5.60 -7.32
N THR A 170 4.86 -5.14 -8.57
CA THR A 170 4.21 -5.78 -9.72
C THR A 170 4.93 -5.45 -11.03
N TRP A 171 4.50 -6.08 -12.12
CA TRP A 171 4.97 -5.75 -13.47
C TRP A 171 4.02 -4.75 -14.12
N GLY A 172 4.57 -3.84 -14.94
CA GLY A 172 3.77 -2.78 -15.57
C GLY A 172 2.64 -3.33 -16.46
N HIS A 173 2.88 -4.42 -17.19
CA HIS A 173 1.87 -5.05 -18.03
C HIS A 173 0.80 -5.85 -17.26
N CYS A 174 0.98 -6.04 -15.96
CA CYS A 174 -0.01 -6.63 -15.06
C CYS A 174 -0.95 -5.59 -14.44
N ILE A 175 -0.75 -4.31 -14.70
CA ILE A 175 -1.68 -3.24 -14.31
C ILE A 175 -2.61 -2.97 -15.48
N TYR A 176 -3.90 -3.30 -15.34
CA TYR A 176 -4.90 -3.20 -16.41
C TYR A 176 -5.70 -1.91 -16.38
N ASP A 177 -6.00 -1.37 -15.18
CA ASP A 177 -6.65 -0.07 -14.95
C ASP A 177 -5.91 0.64 -13.83
N TYR A 178 -4.95 1.53 -14.19
CA TYR A 178 -4.10 2.16 -13.18
C TYR A 178 -4.87 3.06 -12.21
N LYS A 179 -5.97 3.69 -12.65
CA LYS A 179 -6.78 4.55 -11.79
C LYS A 179 -7.42 3.74 -10.68
N ARG A 180 -8.09 2.66 -11.05
CA ARG A 180 -8.75 1.76 -10.10
C ARG A 180 -7.75 1.00 -9.23
N PHE A 181 -6.61 0.62 -9.80
CA PHE A 181 -5.50 0.00 -9.07
C PHE A 181 -5.02 0.89 -7.93
N PHE A 182 -4.76 2.19 -8.20
CA PHE A 182 -4.31 3.12 -7.16
C PHE A 182 -5.42 3.49 -6.18
N GLU A 183 -6.65 3.68 -6.62
CA GLU A 183 -7.78 3.85 -5.71
C GLU A 183 -7.89 2.67 -4.72
N ASN A 184 -7.80 1.44 -5.20
CA ASN A 184 -7.85 0.25 -4.36
C ASN A 184 -6.60 0.12 -3.47
N MET A 185 -5.43 0.58 -3.89
CA MET A 185 -4.28 0.72 -3.00
C MET A 185 -4.59 1.66 -1.82
N ILE A 186 -5.25 2.79 -2.07
CA ILE A 186 -5.65 3.71 -1.00
C ILE A 186 -6.68 3.06 -0.07
N LEU A 187 -7.65 2.31 -0.60
CA LEU A 187 -8.63 1.59 0.22
C LEU A 187 -7.99 0.50 1.10
N MET A 188 -6.75 0.11 0.84
CA MET A 188 -5.90 -0.71 1.72
C MET A 188 -4.90 0.12 2.54
N ARG A 189 -4.92 1.45 2.45
CA ARG A 189 -3.97 2.36 3.11
C ARG A 189 -2.51 2.11 2.72
N LEU A 190 -2.25 1.71 1.48
CA LEU A 190 -0.91 1.56 0.93
C LEU A 190 -0.34 2.91 0.49
N SER A 191 0.98 3.03 0.52
CA SER A 191 1.68 4.31 0.31
C SER A 191 2.57 4.36 -0.92
N SER A 192 2.90 3.21 -1.50
CA SER A 192 3.92 3.16 -2.57
C SER A 192 3.68 1.98 -3.52
N VAL A 193 4.20 2.10 -4.74
CA VAL A 193 4.20 1.02 -5.73
C VAL A 193 5.58 0.89 -6.38
N VAL A 194 6.03 -0.35 -6.56
CA VAL A 194 7.18 -0.70 -7.40
C VAL A 194 6.65 -1.38 -8.66
N ILE A 195 6.99 -0.83 -9.82
CA ILE A 195 6.54 -1.30 -11.12
C ILE A 195 7.74 -1.77 -11.91
N TRP A 196 7.94 -3.09 -12.00
CA TRP A 196 8.98 -3.65 -12.86
C TRP A 196 8.60 -3.50 -14.32
N THR A 197 9.51 -2.98 -15.13
CA THR A 197 9.25 -2.78 -16.56
C THR A 197 10.52 -2.80 -17.40
N ASP A 198 10.49 -3.56 -18.50
CA ASP A 198 11.58 -3.57 -19.49
C ASP A 198 11.55 -2.32 -20.38
N PHE A 199 10.37 -1.72 -20.56
CA PHE A 199 10.15 -0.50 -21.35
C PHE A 199 9.29 0.46 -20.55
N VAL A 200 9.69 1.73 -20.49
CA VAL A 200 8.90 2.76 -19.83
C VAL A 200 7.56 2.93 -20.55
N PRO A 201 6.42 2.88 -19.85
CA PRO A 201 5.12 3.07 -20.48
C PRO A 201 5.01 4.44 -21.15
N ILE A 202 4.31 4.51 -22.28
CA ILE A 202 4.11 5.75 -23.05
C ILE A 202 3.40 6.81 -22.20
N ASN A 203 2.45 6.40 -21.37
CA ASN A 203 1.69 7.27 -20.45
C ASN A 203 2.24 7.26 -19.01
N ALA A 204 3.52 6.94 -18.82
CA ALA A 204 4.12 6.83 -17.49
C ALA A 204 3.96 8.10 -16.66
N LYS A 205 4.19 9.28 -17.27
CA LYS A 205 4.03 10.56 -16.55
C LYS A 205 2.61 10.79 -16.06
N GLU A 206 1.60 10.56 -16.90
CA GLU A 206 0.19 10.69 -16.52
C GLU A 206 -0.17 9.75 -15.36
N MET A 207 0.30 8.52 -15.43
CA MET A 207 0.09 7.52 -14.38
C MET A 207 0.77 7.92 -13.07
N VAL A 208 2.02 8.44 -13.13
CA VAL A 208 2.75 8.92 -11.95
C VAL A 208 2.07 10.14 -11.33
N ASP A 209 1.66 11.12 -12.14
CA ASP A 209 0.94 12.31 -11.66
C ASP A 209 -0.37 11.92 -10.94
N HIS A 210 -1.10 10.93 -11.49
CA HIS A 210 -2.30 10.41 -10.84
C HIS A 210 -1.98 9.69 -9.51
N ALA A 211 -0.95 8.86 -9.47
CA ALA A 211 -0.51 8.21 -8.22
C ALA A 211 -0.14 9.25 -7.15
N HIS A 212 0.61 10.27 -7.52
CA HIS A 212 1.00 11.37 -6.63
C HIS A 212 -0.22 12.17 -6.13
N SER A 213 -1.25 12.36 -6.96
CA SER A 213 -2.47 13.03 -6.53
C SER A 213 -3.21 12.29 -5.40
N LEU A 214 -2.98 10.97 -5.29
CA LEU A 214 -3.47 10.10 -4.21
C LEU A 214 -2.43 9.87 -3.10
N GLY A 215 -1.28 10.54 -3.16
CA GLY A 215 -0.20 10.39 -2.18
C GLY A 215 0.54 9.05 -2.26
N ILE A 216 0.53 8.39 -3.41
CA ILE A 216 1.24 7.14 -3.68
C ILE A 216 2.58 7.47 -4.34
N SER A 217 3.69 7.00 -3.75
CA SER A 217 5.02 7.07 -4.36
C SER A 217 5.22 5.97 -5.39
N VAL A 218 5.87 6.29 -6.51
CA VAL A 218 6.10 5.37 -7.64
C VAL A 218 7.59 5.13 -7.84
N PHE A 219 7.96 3.85 -7.92
CA PHE A 219 9.31 3.40 -8.25
C PHE A 219 9.26 2.51 -9.49
N PHE A 220 10.03 2.85 -10.51
CA PHE A 220 10.19 1.97 -11.65
C PHE A 220 11.35 1.00 -11.44
N GLY A 221 11.11 -0.29 -11.74
CA GLY A 221 12.07 -1.37 -11.61
C GLY A 221 12.64 -1.81 -12.94
N PHE A 222 13.96 -2.01 -13.02
CA PHE A 222 14.62 -2.62 -14.17
C PHE A 222 15.97 -3.25 -13.80
N SER A 223 16.48 -4.11 -14.68
CA SER A 223 17.73 -4.84 -14.41
C SER A 223 18.99 -3.97 -14.60
N TRP A 224 19.96 -4.17 -13.70
CA TRP A 224 21.33 -3.67 -13.81
C TRP A 224 22.28 -4.83 -14.08
N ALA A 225 22.88 -4.85 -15.27
CA ALA A 225 23.79 -5.89 -15.70
C ALA A 225 23.20 -7.32 -15.72
N TRP A 226 21.90 -7.39 -15.94
CA TRP A 226 21.19 -8.63 -16.21
C TRP A 226 20.19 -8.37 -17.32
N ASP A 227 20.42 -8.97 -18.49
CA ASP A 227 19.53 -8.85 -19.63
C ASP A 227 19.35 -10.24 -20.22
N ASN A 228 18.12 -10.69 -20.30
CA ASN A 228 17.77 -11.97 -20.92
C ASN A 228 18.12 -12.05 -22.41
N ARG A 229 18.61 -10.96 -23.00
CA ARG A 229 18.84 -10.84 -24.44
C ARG A 229 20.28 -10.87 -24.89
N ALA A 230 21.25 -10.63 -23.99
CA ALA A 230 22.65 -10.60 -24.37
C ALA A 230 23.55 -10.94 -23.18
N LEU A 231 24.11 -12.11 -23.21
CA LEU A 231 25.22 -12.54 -22.36
C LEU A 231 26.58 -12.17 -22.98
N ASP A 232 26.63 -11.16 -23.85
CA ASP A 232 27.85 -10.81 -24.58
C ASP A 232 28.80 -9.91 -23.75
N PHE A 233 28.66 -9.90 -22.42
CA PHE A 233 29.57 -9.15 -21.56
C PHE A 233 29.96 -9.98 -20.32
N ASP A 234 31.19 -9.76 -19.89
CA ASP A 234 31.76 -10.39 -18.70
C ASP A 234 31.65 -9.43 -17.50
N VAL A 235 30.83 -9.78 -16.51
CA VAL A 235 30.60 -8.94 -15.31
C VAL A 235 31.86 -8.80 -14.45
N THR A 236 32.89 -9.63 -14.64
CA THR A 236 34.15 -9.54 -13.92
C THR A 236 35.10 -8.46 -14.46
N LYS A 237 34.80 -7.89 -15.65
CA LYS A 237 35.63 -6.90 -16.32
C LYS A 237 35.22 -5.47 -16.00
N ASP A 238 36.21 -4.61 -15.79
CA ASP A 238 35.99 -3.18 -15.53
C ASP A 238 35.38 -2.45 -16.74
N GLU A 239 35.72 -2.87 -17.96
CA GLU A 239 35.16 -2.31 -19.20
C GLU A 239 33.63 -2.56 -19.26
N SER A 240 33.17 -3.73 -18.82
CA SER A 240 31.74 -4.06 -18.72
C SER A 240 31.05 -3.16 -17.70
N LEU A 241 31.65 -2.96 -16.54
CA LEU A 241 31.14 -2.06 -15.51
C LEU A 241 31.03 -0.62 -15.99
N GLU A 242 32.05 -0.11 -16.70
CA GLU A 242 32.03 1.24 -17.26
C GLU A 242 30.94 1.39 -18.32
N MET A 243 30.79 0.42 -19.22
CA MET A 243 29.74 0.40 -20.25
C MET A 243 28.35 0.42 -19.61
N TRP A 244 28.10 -0.46 -18.63
CA TRP A 244 26.81 -0.53 -17.95
C TRP A 244 26.53 0.72 -17.11
N THR A 245 27.52 1.31 -16.48
CA THR A 245 27.37 2.59 -15.77
C THR A 245 26.84 3.68 -16.70
N LYS A 246 27.45 3.83 -17.87
CA LYS A 246 26.99 4.80 -18.89
C LYS A 246 25.56 4.48 -19.37
N LYS A 247 25.27 3.19 -19.64
CA LYS A 247 23.97 2.73 -20.10
C LYS A 247 22.87 3.04 -19.08
N ILE A 248 23.09 2.75 -17.80
CA ILE A 248 22.10 2.95 -16.75
C ILE A 248 21.86 4.44 -16.48
N VAL A 249 22.92 5.24 -16.40
CA VAL A 249 22.78 6.70 -16.23
C VAL A 249 22.02 7.31 -17.42
N CYS A 250 22.37 6.95 -18.64
CA CYS A 250 21.69 7.42 -19.86
C CYS A 250 20.22 6.98 -19.88
N ARG A 251 19.93 5.73 -19.50
CA ARG A 251 18.56 5.21 -19.42
C ARG A 251 17.74 5.97 -18.38
N TYR A 252 18.30 6.21 -17.20
CA TYR A 252 17.63 7.01 -16.19
C TYR A 252 17.28 8.41 -16.70
N GLU A 253 18.25 9.11 -17.28
CA GLU A 253 18.10 10.49 -17.77
C GLU A 253 17.04 10.63 -18.88
N ASN A 254 17.01 9.67 -19.80
CA ASN A 254 16.16 9.79 -20.99
C ASN A 254 14.79 9.11 -20.84
N GLU A 255 14.66 8.09 -19.99
CA GLU A 255 13.45 7.29 -19.90
C GLU A 255 12.70 7.49 -18.57
N PHE A 256 13.40 7.45 -17.43
CA PHE A 256 12.72 7.43 -16.12
C PHE A 256 12.58 8.82 -15.48
N LEU A 257 13.62 9.66 -15.54
CA LEU A 257 13.58 11.01 -14.97
C LEU A 257 12.41 11.85 -15.51
N PRO A 258 12.06 11.82 -16.81
CA PRO A 258 10.93 12.57 -17.34
C PRO A 258 9.55 12.12 -16.81
N THR A 259 9.46 10.92 -16.25
CA THR A 259 8.21 10.41 -15.70
C THR A 259 7.80 11.09 -14.40
N GLY A 260 8.76 11.67 -13.66
CA GLY A 260 8.54 12.23 -12.34
C GLY A 260 8.42 11.21 -11.21
N ALA A 261 8.77 9.93 -11.45
CA ALA A 261 8.75 8.89 -10.43
C ALA A 261 9.72 9.20 -9.26
N ASP A 262 9.39 8.69 -8.07
CA ASP A 262 10.14 8.95 -6.82
C ASP A 262 11.51 8.30 -6.77
N GLY A 263 11.74 7.25 -7.57
CA GLY A 263 13.01 6.55 -7.57
C GLY A 263 13.04 5.33 -8.48
N ILE A 264 14.12 4.59 -8.34
CA ILE A 264 14.40 3.37 -9.10
C ILE A 264 14.51 2.19 -8.15
N TYR A 265 13.89 1.10 -8.56
CA TYR A 265 14.14 -0.23 -8.05
C TYR A 265 14.98 -0.99 -9.08
N PHE A 266 15.98 -1.75 -8.65
CA PHE A 266 16.80 -2.53 -9.57
C PHE A 266 17.20 -3.87 -8.99
N GLN A 267 17.32 -4.86 -9.86
CA GLN A 267 17.97 -6.13 -9.59
C GLN A 267 19.29 -6.20 -10.33
N SER A 268 20.21 -7.04 -9.85
CA SER A 268 21.46 -7.34 -10.50
C SER A 268 21.69 -8.86 -10.52
N PHE A 269 22.85 -9.32 -10.90
CA PHE A 269 23.19 -10.73 -11.15
C PHE A 269 23.31 -11.61 -9.89
N THR A 270 22.46 -11.39 -8.87
CA THR A 270 22.44 -12.21 -7.63
C THR A 270 21.49 -13.40 -7.69
N GLU A 271 20.60 -13.47 -8.68
CA GLU A 271 19.65 -14.58 -8.85
C GLU A 271 20.33 -15.81 -9.48
N THR A 272 21.20 -16.44 -8.69
CA THR A 272 21.92 -17.66 -9.08
C THR A 272 22.21 -18.54 -7.87
N LYS A 273 22.39 -19.83 -8.10
CA LYS A 273 22.78 -20.80 -7.05
C LYS A 273 24.27 -20.77 -6.74
N ASN A 274 25.09 -20.26 -7.65
CA ASN A 274 26.54 -20.15 -7.46
C ASN A 274 26.83 -18.92 -6.61
N ASP A 275 27.86 -18.98 -5.77
CA ASP A 275 28.33 -17.84 -4.97
C ASP A 275 29.53 -17.10 -5.63
N SER A 276 29.99 -17.61 -6.79
CA SER A 276 31.12 -17.06 -7.55
C SER A 276 30.89 -17.17 -9.06
N ILE A 277 31.49 -16.23 -9.82
CA ILE A 277 31.59 -16.20 -11.29
C ILE A 277 33.09 -16.12 -11.63
N ASP A 278 33.62 -17.08 -12.39
CA ASP A 278 35.04 -17.15 -12.77
C ASP A 278 36.02 -16.99 -11.59
N GLY A 279 35.64 -17.54 -10.44
CA GLY A 279 36.42 -17.46 -9.21
C GLY A 279 36.29 -16.18 -8.41
N VAL A 280 35.48 -15.20 -8.89
CA VAL A 280 35.17 -13.95 -8.17
C VAL A 280 33.88 -14.12 -7.38
N ILE A 281 33.90 -13.73 -6.10
CA ILE A 281 32.73 -13.80 -5.22
C ILE A 281 31.64 -12.86 -5.72
N ILE A 282 30.43 -13.37 -5.98
CA ILE A 282 29.28 -12.58 -6.50
C ILE A 282 28.93 -11.43 -5.57
N ALA A 283 28.91 -11.66 -4.25
CA ALA A 283 28.58 -10.63 -3.27
C ALA A 283 29.55 -9.44 -3.30
N GLU A 284 30.84 -9.70 -3.50
CA GLU A 284 31.88 -8.68 -3.67
C GLU A 284 31.68 -7.91 -4.99
N LEU A 285 31.54 -8.66 -6.07
CA LEU A 285 31.39 -8.13 -7.40
C LEU A 285 30.14 -7.24 -7.54
N VAL A 286 28.99 -7.73 -7.08
CA VAL A 286 27.75 -6.96 -7.16
C VAL A 286 27.80 -5.70 -6.30
N THR A 287 28.44 -5.76 -5.13
CA THR A 287 28.64 -4.58 -4.27
C THR A 287 29.46 -3.51 -4.98
N LYS A 288 30.56 -3.91 -5.66
CA LYS A 288 31.36 -3.00 -6.51
C LYS A 288 30.51 -2.36 -7.60
N TRP A 289 29.73 -3.16 -8.32
CA TRP A 289 28.85 -2.68 -9.40
C TRP A 289 27.80 -1.69 -8.90
N VAL A 290 27.06 -2.08 -7.87
CA VAL A 290 26.02 -1.25 -7.28
C VAL A 290 26.57 0.10 -6.80
N ASN A 291 27.66 0.08 -6.05
CA ASN A 291 28.28 1.31 -5.53
C ASN A 291 28.86 2.20 -6.65
N THR A 292 29.45 1.63 -7.69
CA THR A 292 30.01 2.41 -8.80
C THR A 292 28.90 3.11 -9.60
N ILE A 293 27.85 2.36 -9.97
CA ILE A 293 26.74 2.92 -10.76
C ILE A 293 25.95 3.94 -9.94
N SER A 294 25.62 3.61 -8.70
CA SER A 294 24.85 4.52 -7.84
C SER A 294 25.62 5.81 -7.51
N SER A 295 26.95 5.74 -7.33
CA SER A 295 27.78 6.92 -7.12
C SER A 295 27.63 7.91 -8.29
N LYS A 296 27.63 7.41 -9.54
CA LYS A 296 27.45 8.26 -10.73
C LYS A 296 26.03 8.85 -10.83
N LEU A 297 25.02 8.12 -10.40
CA LEU A 297 23.65 8.65 -10.31
C LEU A 297 23.54 9.72 -9.22
N PHE A 298 24.08 9.48 -8.03
CA PHE A 298 24.04 10.42 -6.92
C PHE A 298 24.86 11.69 -7.12
N GLU A 299 25.96 11.63 -7.93
CA GLU A 299 26.70 12.83 -8.34
C GLU A 299 25.82 13.83 -9.08
N LYS A 300 24.88 13.35 -9.91
CA LYS A 300 23.96 14.19 -10.70
C LYS A 300 22.61 14.41 -10.01
N TYR A 301 22.12 13.40 -9.28
CA TYR A 301 20.79 13.33 -8.69
C TYR A 301 20.86 12.93 -7.21
N PRO A 302 21.32 13.84 -6.32
CA PRO A 302 21.56 13.50 -4.89
C PRO A 302 20.33 13.04 -4.12
N SER A 303 19.13 13.44 -4.55
CA SER A 303 17.84 13.09 -3.93
C SER A 303 17.20 11.83 -4.51
N LEU A 304 17.81 11.20 -5.51
CA LEU A 304 17.29 9.98 -6.12
C LEU A 304 17.21 8.85 -5.09
N LYS A 305 16.05 8.23 -4.97
CA LYS A 305 15.85 7.07 -4.11
C LYS A 305 16.16 5.81 -4.90
N LEU A 306 17.14 5.03 -4.43
CA LEU A 306 17.53 3.76 -5.03
C LEU A 306 17.16 2.59 -4.14
N GLN A 307 16.61 1.54 -4.73
CA GLN A 307 16.24 0.28 -4.08
C GLN A 307 16.92 -0.89 -4.79
N PHE A 308 17.77 -1.60 -4.08
CA PHE A 308 18.47 -2.78 -4.57
C PHE A 308 17.69 -4.04 -4.21
N GLY A 309 17.00 -4.63 -5.18
CA GLY A 309 16.34 -5.93 -5.07
C GLY A 309 17.38 -7.06 -4.99
N LEU A 310 17.51 -7.66 -3.82
CA LEU A 310 18.53 -8.63 -3.51
C LEU A 310 17.92 -10.04 -3.44
N HIS A 311 18.29 -10.90 -4.41
CA HIS A 311 18.12 -12.34 -4.28
C HIS A 311 19.23 -12.91 -3.38
N ALA A 312 18.84 -13.44 -2.23
CA ALA A 312 19.78 -13.85 -1.22
C ALA A 312 20.52 -15.20 -1.52
N THR A 313 20.01 -15.97 -2.48
CA THR A 313 20.50 -17.34 -2.73
C THR A 313 22.02 -17.41 -2.92
N SER A 314 22.61 -16.51 -3.72
CA SER A 314 24.05 -16.47 -3.98
C SER A 314 24.87 -15.72 -2.92
N VAL A 315 24.23 -14.92 -2.06
CA VAL A 315 24.93 -13.98 -1.18
C VAL A 315 24.65 -14.19 0.32
N LYS A 316 23.71 -15.08 0.69
CA LYS A 316 23.27 -15.24 2.09
C LYS A 316 24.40 -15.57 3.08
N ASN A 317 25.46 -16.23 2.62
CA ASN A 317 26.63 -16.59 3.42
C ASN A 317 27.80 -15.61 3.24
N LYS A 318 27.56 -14.47 2.58
CA LYS A 318 28.56 -13.46 2.21
C LYS A 318 28.05 -12.04 2.49
N LEU A 319 27.24 -11.90 3.54
CA LEU A 319 26.60 -10.61 3.89
C LEU A 319 27.62 -9.53 4.28
N GLU A 320 28.84 -9.90 4.67
CA GLU A 320 29.95 -8.97 4.94
C GLU A 320 30.35 -8.13 3.73
N TYR A 321 30.08 -8.58 2.51
CA TYR A 321 30.25 -7.78 1.30
C TYR A 321 29.02 -6.89 1.06
N ILE A 322 27.82 -7.44 1.21
CA ILE A 322 26.56 -6.70 1.01
C ILE A 322 26.43 -5.55 2.01
N SER A 323 26.99 -5.70 3.23
CA SER A 323 27.01 -4.61 4.22
C SER A 323 27.79 -3.37 3.76
N LYS A 324 28.61 -3.47 2.71
CA LYS A 324 29.38 -2.36 2.12
C LYS A 324 28.64 -1.64 0.98
N VAL A 325 27.42 -2.02 0.67
CA VAL A 325 26.54 -1.27 -0.24
C VAL A 325 26.28 0.11 0.36
N ASP A 326 26.35 1.16 -0.47
CA ASP A 326 26.15 2.55 -0.05
C ASP A 326 24.87 2.69 0.81
N PRO A 327 24.95 3.26 2.02
CA PRO A 327 23.81 3.33 2.95
C PRO A 327 22.63 4.17 2.43
N ARG A 328 22.82 5.00 1.40
CA ARG A 328 21.74 5.72 0.72
C ARG A 328 20.84 4.79 -0.12
N ILE A 329 21.34 3.59 -0.46
CA ILE A 329 20.61 2.58 -1.22
C ILE A 329 19.83 1.70 -0.24
N ARG A 330 18.52 1.58 -0.45
CA ARG A 330 17.71 0.62 0.30
C ARG A 330 17.97 -0.79 -0.21
N ILE A 331 18.43 -1.68 0.65
CA ILE A 331 18.51 -3.10 0.33
C ILE A 331 17.13 -3.71 0.52
N VAL A 332 16.60 -4.32 -0.54
CA VAL A 332 15.30 -4.98 -0.54
C VAL A 332 15.48 -6.48 -0.72
N TRP A 333 15.19 -7.24 0.32
CA TRP A 333 15.27 -8.69 0.24
C TRP A 333 14.07 -9.28 -0.50
N GLU A 334 14.30 -9.79 -1.69
CA GLU A 334 13.24 -10.32 -2.55
C GLU A 334 12.76 -11.71 -2.18
N ASP A 335 13.60 -12.51 -1.54
CA ASP A 335 13.26 -13.86 -1.13
C ASP A 335 12.59 -13.93 0.24
N CYS A 336 12.27 -12.78 0.84
CA CYS A 336 11.61 -12.68 2.15
C CYS A 336 10.29 -13.43 2.21
N GLY A 337 9.77 -13.73 1.12
CA GLY A 337 8.58 -14.48 1.07
C GLY A 337 8.73 -15.86 0.48
N SER A 338 9.88 -16.46 0.47
CA SER A 338 9.96 -17.87 0.12
C SER A 338 9.12 -18.74 1.04
N PHE A 339 8.72 -18.17 2.21
CA PHE A 339 7.78 -18.76 3.14
C PHE A 339 6.84 -17.69 3.76
N PRO A 340 5.54 -17.93 3.89
CA PRO A 340 4.72 -18.98 3.27
C PRO A 340 4.56 -18.74 1.76
N TYR A 341 5.40 -17.96 1.20
CA TYR A 341 5.29 -17.19 -0.01
C TYR A 341 6.10 -17.77 -1.16
N HIS A 342 6.50 -19.02 -1.03
CA HIS A 342 7.00 -19.77 -2.17
C HIS A 342 5.90 -19.89 -3.22
N TYR A 343 6.26 -19.90 -4.50
CA TYR A 343 5.31 -20.10 -5.60
C TYR A 343 4.50 -21.41 -5.50
N ASN A 344 4.94 -22.35 -4.66
CA ASN A 344 4.15 -23.46 -4.18
C ASN A 344 3.68 -23.19 -2.74
N PRO A 345 2.44 -22.75 -2.53
CA PRO A 345 1.92 -22.38 -1.22
C PRO A 345 1.78 -23.56 -0.24
N LYS A 346 2.05 -24.79 -0.66
CA LYS A 346 2.09 -25.97 0.23
C LYS A 346 3.39 -26.11 1.01
N ASN A 347 4.44 -25.40 0.61
CA ASN A 347 5.73 -25.48 1.31
C ASN A 347 5.79 -24.45 2.42
N VAL A 348 5.66 -24.93 3.65
CA VAL A 348 5.84 -24.13 4.87
C VAL A 348 7.18 -24.41 5.56
N ASP A 349 8.03 -25.20 4.93
CA ASP A 349 9.36 -25.55 5.45
C ASP A 349 10.30 -24.33 5.42
N GLY A 350 11.15 -24.19 6.43
CA GLY A 350 12.16 -23.14 6.50
C GLY A 350 11.67 -21.79 7.04
N PHE A 351 10.52 -21.73 7.72
CA PHE A 351 10.04 -20.49 8.32
C PHE A 351 11.02 -19.88 9.33
N GLU A 352 11.54 -20.68 10.22
CA GLU A 352 12.49 -20.20 11.24
C GLU A 352 13.79 -19.70 10.60
N GLU A 353 14.30 -20.36 9.55
CA GLU A 353 15.44 -19.87 8.77
C GLU A 353 15.13 -18.52 8.09
N THR A 354 13.91 -18.37 7.57
CA THR A 354 13.45 -17.11 6.97
C THR A 354 13.39 -16.00 8.00
N LEU A 355 12.87 -16.29 9.18
CA LEU A 355 12.76 -15.33 10.29
C LEU A 355 14.16 -14.90 10.78
N ASP A 356 15.06 -15.87 11.01
CA ASP A 356 16.44 -15.62 11.42
C ASP A 356 17.21 -14.80 10.37
N PHE A 357 17.02 -15.12 9.10
CA PHE A 357 17.67 -14.35 8.02
C PHE A 357 17.11 -12.94 7.91
N THR A 358 15.78 -12.77 8.11
CA THR A 358 15.16 -11.44 8.16
C THR A 358 15.79 -10.59 9.27
N ASP A 359 15.93 -11.14 10.46
CA ASP A 359 16.56 -10.43 11.60
C ASP A 359 18.01 -10.01 11.30
N LYS A 360 18.79 -10.88 10.67
CA LYS A 360 20.17 -10.59 10.27
C LYS A 360 20.29 -9.50 9.22
N ILE A 361 19.44 -9.54 8.19
CA ILE A 361 19.55 -8.59 7.07
C ILE A 361 18.95 -7.21 7.40
N LEU A 362 17.96 -7.15 8.30
CA LEU A 362 17.34 -5.92 8.78
C LEU A 362 18.35 -4.96 9.43
N THR A 363 19.34 -5.50 10.12
CA THR A 363 20.32 -4.74 10.89
C THR A 363 21.74 -4.83 10.29
N LEU A 364 21.83 -5.23 9.03
CA LEU A 364 23.12 -5.52 8.36
C LEU A 364 24.08 -4.33 8.36
N ARG A 365 23.58 -3.11 8.21
CA ARG A 365 24.36 -1.87 8.20
C ARG A 365 24.11 -1.00 9.45
N GLY A 366 23.54 -1.57 10.50
CA GLY A 366 23.24 -0.91 11.77
C GLY A 366 21.75 -0.70 12.04
N GLU A 367 21.41 -0.16 13.20
CA GLU A 367 20.01 -0.01 13.69
C GLU A 367 19.11 0.90 12.82
N ASN A 368 19.70 1.81 12.05
CA ASN A 368 18.96 2.73 11.19
C ASN A 368 19.12 2.38 9.70
N ASP A 369 19.36 1.12 9.41
CA ASP A 369 19.55 0.68 8.03
C ASP A 369 18.28 0.88 7.19
N SER A 370 18.46 1.30 5.96
CA SER A 370 17.38 1.41 4.98
C SER A 370 17.10 0.04 4.37
N PHE A 371 16.16 -0.67 4.95
CA PHE A 371 15.80 -2.03 4.57
C PHE A 371 14.41 -2.10 3.92
N GLY A 372 14.25 -3.06 3.03
CA GLY A 372 12.95 -3.42 2.46
C GLY A 372 12.83 -4.92 2.25
N ALA A 373 11.62 -5.38 2.02
CA ALA A 373 11.34 -6.78 1.72
C ALA A 373 10.16 -6.93 0.77
N VAL A 374 10.22 -7.93 -0.12
CA VAL A 374 9.11 -8.33 -0.99
C VAL A 374 8.47 -9.59 -0.45
N LEU A 375 7.24 -9.49 0.05
CA LEU A 375 6.43 -10.63 0.47
C LEU A 375 5.80 -11.28 -0.76
N LYS A 376 6.07 -12.57 -0.95
CA LYS A 376 5.55 -13.38 -2.05
C LYS A 376 4.35 -14.22 -1.57
N GLY A 377 3.76 -15.05 -2.44
CA GLY A 377 2.68 -15.97 -2.06
C GLY A 377 1.27 -15.54 -2.42
N MET A 378 1.10 -14.38 -3.02
CA MET A 378 -0.17 -13.96 -3.60
C MET A 378 -0.31 -14.38 -5.05
N PRO A 379 0.70 -14.22 -5.94
CA PRO A 379 0.62 -14.69 -7.30
C PRO A 379 0.89 -16.20 -7.43
N THR A 380 0.38 -16.78 -8.49
CA THR A 380 0.63 -18.17 -8.90
C THR A 380 1.43 -18.21 -10.19
N LEU A 381 2.51 -17.47 -10.24
CA LEU A 381 3.34 -17.34 -11.43
C LEU A 381 3.95 -18.66 -11.86
N CYS A 382 3.88 -18.91 -13.16
CA CYS A 382 4.68 -19.91 -13.83
C CYS A 382 5.71 -19.18 -14.70
N TRP A 383 6.96 -19.12 -14.27
CA TRP A 383 8.00 -18.38 -14.98
C TRP A 383 8.25 -18.86 -16.42
N SER A 384 8.01 -20.15 -16.70
CA SER A 384 8.16 -20.69 -18.05
C SER A 384 7.10 -20.18 -19.03
N THR A 385 5.98 -19.69 -18.54
CA THR A 385 4.86 -19.16 -19.35
C THR A 385 4.61 -17.68 -19.05
N PHE A 386 5.40 -17.06 -18.18
CA PHE A 386 5.27 -15.64 -17.87
C PHE A 386 5.63 -14.80 -19.10
N GLU A 387 4.72 -13.91 -19.47
CA GLU A 387 4.86 -13.10 -20.66
C GLU A 387 5.56 -11.77 -20.32
N HIS A 388 6.81 -11.63 -20.76
CA HIS A 388 7.54 -10.38 -20.61
C HIS A 388 7.08 -9.34 -21.62
N GLN A 389 7.17 -8.06 -21.22
CA GLN A 389 6.90 -6.94 -22.11
C GLN A 389 7.89 -6.90 -23.27
N ARG A 390 7.41 -6.81 -24.53
CA ARG A 390 8.24 -6.89 -25.74
C ARG A 390 8.45 -5.57 -26.47
N GLY A 391 7.95 -4.47 -25.95
CA GLY A 391 8.07 -3.14 -26.57
C GLY A 391 7.31 -2.09 -25.79
N ALA A 392 7.28 -0.87 -26.35
CA ALA A 392 6.54 0.24 -25.78
C ALA A 392 5.04 -0.11 -25.63
N TYR A 393 4.42 0.32 -24.55
CA TYR A 393 3.02 0.01 -24.22
C TYR A 393 2.35 1.13 -23.41
N MET A 394 1.04 1.10 -23.37
CA MET A 394 0.22 1.93 -22.46
C MET A 394 -0.06 1.13 -21.18
N ILE A 395 0.29 1.69 -20.02
CA ILE A 395 0.00 1.05 -18.74
C ILE A 395 -1.43 1.36 -18.31
N GLY A 396 -2.15 0.34 -17.88
CA GLY A 396 -3.42 0.49 -17.16
C GLY A 396 -4.54 1.18 -17.93
N THR A 397 -4.66 0.91 -19.24
CA THR A 397 -5.69 1.51 -20.11
C THR A 397 -6.68 0.49 -20.68
N GLN A 398 -6.76 -0.69 -20.08
CA GLN A 398 -7.67 -1.73 -20.52
C GLN A 398 -9.12 -1.40 -20.14
N SER A 399 -10.07 -1.93 -20.93
CA SER A 399 -11.49 -1.72 -20.64
C SER A 399 -11.93 -2.46 -19.36
N ARG A 400 -13.02 -1.98 -18.76
CA ARG A 400 -13.62 -2.64 -17.60
C ARG A 400 -14.00 -4.09 -17.89
N GLU A 401 -14.55 -4.36 -19.07
CA GLU A 401 -14.92 -5.72 -19.50
C GLU A 401 -13.72 -6.65 -19.58
N PHE A 402 -12.55 -6.12 -20.03
CA PHE A 402 -11.31 -6.89 -20.03
C PHE A 402 -10.88 -7.25 -18.61
N VAL A 403 -10.90 -6.29 -17.68
CA VAL A 403 -10.52 -6.50 -16.28
C VAL A 403 -11.45 -7.52 -15.62
N GLU A 404 -12.77 -7.37 -15.78
CA GLU A 404 -13.76 -8.30 -15.21
C GLU A 404 -13.60 -9.71 -15.77
N LYS A 405 -13.37 -9.84 -17.08
CA LYS A 405 -13.10 -11.14 -17.72
C LYS A 405 -11.84 -11.78 -17.15
N ARG A 406 -10.75 -11.01 -17.04
CA ARG A 406 -9.48 -11.50 -16.53
C ARG A 406 -9.59 -11.95 -15.07
N SER A 407 -10.28 -11.18 -14.25
CA SER A 407 -10.58 -11.53 -12.86
C SER A 407 -11.39 -12.83 -12.76
N LEU A 408 -12.38 -13.00 -13.62
CA LEU A 408 -13.18 -14.22 -13.65
C LEU A 408 -12.35 -15.47 -13.97
N GLU A 409 -11.43 -15.36 -14.94
CA GLU A 409 -10.50 -16.45 -15.31
C GLU A 409 -9.57 -16.84 -14.15
N LYS A 410 -9.17 -15.88 -13.32
CA LYS A 410 -8.26 -16.09 -12.19
C LYS A 410 -8.93 -16.56 -10.89
N ARG A 411 -10.24 -16.46 -10.75
CA ARG A 411 -10.97 -16.75 -9.49
C ARG A 411 -10.64 -18.10 -8.86
N ARG A 412 -10.47 -19.13 -9.67
CA ARG A 412 -10.14 -20.46 -9.15
C ARG A 412 -8.76 -20.48 -8.45
N MET A 413 -7.79 -19.78 -9.01
CA MET A 413 -6.44 -19.68 -8.45
C MET A 413 -6.46 -18.83 -7.18
N TRP A 414 -7.17 -17.71 -7.22
CA TRP A 414 -7.31 -16.83 -6.05
C TRP A 414 -8.01 -17.51 -4.88
N LYS A 415 -9.00 -18.37 -5.14
CA LYS A 415 -9.63 -19.18 -4.11
C LYS A 415 -8.63 -20.11 -3.40
N TYR A 416 -7.74 -20.73 -4.16
CA TYR A 416 -6.69 -21.57 -3.61
C TYR A 416 -5.70 -20.76 -2.75
N ILE A 417 -5.26 -19.62 -3.23
CA ILE A 417 -4.37 -18.71 -2.48
C ILE A 417 -5.06 -18.20 -1.23
N GLN A 418 -6.34 -17.82 -1.32
CA GLN A 418 -7.12 -17.36 -0.17
C GLN A 418 -7.21 -18.45 0.92
N ALA A 419 -7.51 -19.69 0.55
CA ALA A 419 -7.57 -20.78 1.50
C ALA A 419 -6.22 -20.97 2.22
N TYR A 420 -5.13 -20.90 1.49
CA TYR A 420 -3.79 -20.96 2.06
C TYR A 420 -3.51 -19.82 3.06
N TRP A 421 -3.89 -18.58 2.73
CA TRP A 421 -3.72 -17.44 3.61
C TRP A 421 -4.59 -17.50 4.87
N LEU A 422 -5.80 -18.03 4.76
CA LEU A 422 -6.67 -18.25 5.92
C LEU A 422 -6.02 -19.17 6.97
N GLU A 423 -5.33 -20.20 6.51
CA GLU A 423 -4.66 -21.17 7.38
C GLU A 423 -3.33 -20.63 7.95
N ASN A 424 -2.56 -19.90 7.13
CA ASN A 424 -1.13 -19.63 7.36
C ASN A 424 -0.80 -18.15 7.60
N ALA A 425 -1.78 -17.28 7.75
CA ALA A 425 -1.60 -15.83 7.91
C ALA A 425 -0.64 -15.44 9.06
N GLN A 426 -0.58 -16.23 10.13
CA GLN A 426 0.28 -15.98 11.28
C GLN A 426 1.77 -15.92 10.95
N TYR A 427 2.22 -16.58 9.90
CA TYR A 427 3.64 -16.57 9.50
C TYR A 427 4.01 -15.24 8.84
N ALA A 428 3.14 -14.73 7.95
CA ALA A 428 3.29 -13.39 7.39
C ALA A 428 3.28 -12.32 8.48
N GLN A 429 2.33 -12.44 9.40
CA GLN A 429 2.19 -11.51 10.52
C GLN A 429 3.46 -11.47 11.38
N LYS A 430 4.08 -12.62 11.70
CA LYS A 430 5.33 -12.68 12.47
C LYS A 430 6.48 -11.97 11.77
N ILE A 431 6.66 -12.18 10.45
CA ILE A 431 7.71 -11.51 9.68
C ILE A 431 7.48 -10.00 9.65
N ILE A 432 6.25 -9.55 9.40
CA ILE A 432 5.91 -8.13 9.36
C ILE A 432 6.10 -7.49 10.75
N ALA A 433 5.70 -8.17 11.81
CA ALA A 433 5.89 -7.70 13.18
C ALA A 433 7.37 -7.54 13.54
N LEU A 434 8.21 -8.51 13.16
CA LEU A 434 9.67 -8.43 13.31
C LEU A 434 10.24 -7.21 12.58
N MET A 435 9.83 -6.99 11.31
CA MET A 435 10.28 -5.84 10.53
C MET A 435 9.83 -4.53 11.16
N ALA A 436 8.59 -4.44 11.63
CA ALA A 436 8.06 -3.24 12.28
C ALA A 436 8.83 -2.89 13.55
N ASP A 437 9.09 -3.88 14.40
CA ASP A 437 9.79 -3.71 15.67
C ASP A 437 11.26 -3.30 15.44
N LYS A 438 12.01 -4.10 14.71
CA LYS A 438 13.46 -3.90 14.49
C LYS A 438 13.78 -2.63 13.70
N SER A 439 12.98 -2.28 12.70
CA SER A 439 13.17 -1.06 11.92
C SER A 439 12.49 0.17 12.52
N LYS A 440 11.81 0.05 13.66
CA LYS A 440 10.97 1.11 14.23
C LYS A 440 9.98 1.66 13.19
N GLY A 441 9.42 0.78 12.39
CA GLY A 441 8.47 1.08 11.31
C GLY A 441 9.07 1.66 10.02
N GLN A 442 10.39 1.76 9.90
CA GLN A 442 11.05 2.35 8.72
C GLN A 442 11.28 1.37 7.57
N ALA A 443 11.02 0.07 7.76
CA ALA A 443 11.11 -0.90 6.69
C ALA A 443 10.15 -0.58 5.54
N PHE A 444 10.59 -0.83 4.30
CA PHE A 444 9.77 -0.73 3.10
C PHE A 444 9.23 -2.11 2.76
N VAL A 445 8.00 -2.40 3.15
CA VAL A 445 7.39 -3.72 2.97
C VAL A 445 6.50 -3.72 1.73
N GLN A 446 6.77 -4.63 0.82
CA GLN A 446 6.11 -4.74 -0.47
C GLN A 446 5.41 -6.09 -0.58
N MET A 447 4.20 -6.13 -1.10
CA MET A 447 3.53 -7.38 -1.48
C MET A 447 3.61 -7.57 -2.98
N LEU A 448 4.10 -8.74 -3.39
CA LEU A 448 4.11 -9.13 -4.80
C LEU A 448 2.69 -9.49 -5.23
N ILE A 449 2.18 -8.78 -6.21
CA ILE A 449 0.87 -9.05 -6.81
C ILE A 449 0.96 -9.20 -8.33
N GLU A 450 -0.06 -9.79 -8.93
CA GLU A 450 -0.19 -9.93 -10.37
C GLU A 450 -1.63 -9.65 -10.85
N ASP A 451 -1.81 -9.64 -12.13
CA ASP A 451 -3.03 -9.73 -12.95
C ASP A 451 -4.37 -9.49 -12.24
N GLY A 452 -4.83 -8.25 -12.19
CA GLY A 452 -6.20 -7.92 -11.80
C GLY A 452 -6.54 -8.14 -10.32
N MET A 453 -5.55 -8.40 -9.47
CA MET A 453 -5.79 -8.63 -8.03
C MET A 453 -6.28 -7.38 -7.29
N LEU A 454 -6.12 -6.21 -7.86
CA LEU A 454 -6.55 -4.94 -7.27
C LEU A 454 -7.58 -4.17 -8.12
N GLU A 455 -7.71 -4.41 -9.41
CA GLU A 455 -8.50 -3.53 -10.29
C GLU A 455 -10.01 -3.81 -10.26
N ASP A 456 -10.43 -5.09 -10.26
CA ASP A 456 -11.85 -5.41 -10.15
C ASP A 456 -12.34 -5.25 -8.71
N LYS A 457 -11.71 -5.97 -7.81
CA LYS A 457 -11.91 -5.89 -6.36
C LYS A 457 -10.59 -6.21 -5.67
N ILE A 458 -10.47 -5.76 -4.43
CA ILE A 458 -9.31 -6.10 -3.60
C ILE A 458 -9.41 -7.57 -3.19
N MET A 459 -8.43 -8.37 -3.59
CA MET A 459 -8.34 -9.77 -3.16
C MET A 459 -8.05 -9.86 -1.66
N PHE A 460 -8.74 -10.75 -0.97
CA PHE A 460 -8.63 -10.95 0.47
C PHE A 460 -7.19 -11.06 1.00
N PRO A 461 -6.27 -11.85 0.40
CA PRO A 461 -4.88 -11.92 0.87
C PRO A 461 -4.16 -10.58 0.86
N SER A 462 -4.42 -9.74 -0.16
CA SER A 462 -3.82 -8.40 -0.27
C SER A 462 -4.32 -7.47 0.84
N ALA A 463 -5.64 -7.47 1.10
CA ALA A 463 -6.23 -6.68 2.18
C ALA A 463 -5.72 -7.12 3.56
N LEU A 464 -5.63 -8.43 3.80
CA LEU A 464 -5.11 -8.99 5.04
C LEU A 464 -3.64 -8.60 5.26
N CYS A 465 -2.81 -8.72 4.23
CA CYS A 465 -1.40 -8.34 4.33
C CYS A 465 -1.24 -6.83 4.60
N ALA A 466 -2.03 -5.98 3.94
CA ALA A 466 -2.04 -4.55 4.20
C ALA A 466 -2.45 -4.20 5.65
N LEU A 467 -3.43 -4.91 6.21
CA LEU A 467 -3.81 -4.78 7.62
C LEU A 467 -2.66 -5.20 8.55
N MET A 468 -1.96 -6.29 8.24
CA MET A 468 -0.78 -6.72 9.01
C MET A 468 0.33 -5.68 9.00
N MET A 469 0.54 -4.97 7.88
CA MET A 469 1.51 -3.86 7.80
C MET A 469 1.08 -2.65 8.63
N TRP A 470 -0.23 -2.47 8.82
CA TRP A 470 -0.78 -1.38 9.61
C TRP A 470 -0.76 -1.68 11.11
N GLU A 471 -1.22 -2.87 11.51
CA GLU A 471 -1.41 -3.28 12.91
C GLU A 471 -0.93 -4.73 13.18
N PRO A 472 0.38 -5.04 13.03
CA PRO A 472 0.90 -6.40 13.06
C PRO A 472 0.76 -7.10 14.42
N THR A 473 0.48 -6.37 15.50
CA THR A 473 0.30 -6.91 16.85
C THR A 473 -1.15 -7.28 17.18
N THR A 474 -2.10 -6.93 16.32
CA THR A 474 -3.50 -7.35 16.46
C THR A 474 -3.61 -8.87 16.27
N ASP A 475 -4.46 -9.53 17.04
CA ASP A 475 -4.62 -10.99 16.92
C ASP A 475 -5.08 -11.41 15.51
N LYS A 476 -4.63 -12.58 15.07
CA LYS A 476 -4.87 -13.11 13.73
C LYS A 476 -6.36 -13.17 13.38
N ASP A 477 -7.19 -13.63 14.29
CA ASP A 477 -8.62 -13.84 14.00
C ASP A 477 -9.36 -12.52 13.87
N THR A 478 -8.95 -11.50 14.59
CA THR A 478 -9.44 -10.12 14.42
C THR A 478 -9.01 -9.55 13.07
N LEU A 479 -7.74 -9.72 12.64
CA LEU A 479 -7.29 -9.28 11.31
C LEU A 479 -8.05 -9.98 10.19
N LEU A 480 -8.27 -11.30 10.31
CA LEU A 480 -9.06 -12.06 9.34
C LEU A 480 -10.50 -11.54 9.25
N ARG A 481 -11.15 -11.28 10.39
CA ARG A 481 -12.51 -10.71 10.42
C ARG A 481 -12.58 -9.32 9.80
N LYS A 482 -11.64 -8.43 10.14
CA LYS A 482 -11.57 -7.08 9.57
C LYS A 482 -11.40 -7.12 8.06
N ALA A 483 -10.48 -7.94 7.54
CA ALA A 483 -10.29 -8.08 6.10
C ALA A 483 -11.54 -8.64 5.39
N ALA A 484 -12.19 -9.65 5.97
CA ALA A 484 -13.37 -10.28 5.39
C ALA A 484 -14.63 -9.39 5.47
N ALA A 485 -14.73 -8.53 6.50
CA ALA A 485 -15.89 -7.66 6.69
C ALA A 485 -15.90 -6.45 5.71
N SER A 486 -14.77 -6.10 5.14
CA SER A 486 -14.66 -4.94 4.24
C SER A 486 -15.48 -5.15 2.97
N LYS A 487 -16.33 -4.15 2.62
CA LYS A 487 -17.15 -4.16 1.38
C LYS A 487 -16.33 -4.17 0.10
N VAL A 488 -15.11 -3.64 0.14
CA VAL A 488 -14.24 -3.53 -1.03
C VAL A 488 -13.42 -4.78 -1.28
N VAL A 489 -13.43 -5.72 -0.34
CA VAL A 489 -12.68 -6.98 -0.41
C VAL A 489 -13.52 -8.07 -1.06
N TYR A 490 -12.89 -8.81 -1.95
CA TYR A 490 -13.45 -10.00 -2.57
C TYR A 490 -12.96 -11.26 -1.86
N MET A 491 -13.93 -12.03 -1.37
CA MET A 491 -13.71 -13.38 -0.85
C MET A 491 -13.99 -14.37 -1.99
N ALA A 492 -12.98 -15.14 -2.39
CA ALA A 492 -13.07 -16.07 -3.52
C ALA A 492 -13.84 -17.36 -3.19
#